data_8f1b11a65cf775a1374c63955de48efe
#
_entry.id   8f1b11a65cf775a1374c63955de48efe
#
_cell.length_a   1.000
_cell.length_b   1.000
_cell.length_c   1.000
_cell.angle_alpha   90.00
_cell.angle_beta   90.00
_cell.angle_gamma   90.00
#
_symmetry.space_group_name_H-M   'P 1'
#
loop_
_entity.id
_entity.type
_entity.pdbx_description
1 polymer ?
#
loop_
_entity_poly.entity_id
_entity_poly.type
_entity_poly.pdbx_seq_one_letter_code
_entity_poly.pdbx_strand_id
1 'polypeptide(L)'
;MNILHTSDWHLGRTLYGRRRQEEFAAFLDWLLGCISTYNIDVLIVAGDIFDTSTPGTAAQELYYRFLARVGSTGCRHVVIIGGNHDSPSFLDAPAGLLRALDVHVVGQACTEPVDQVLLLHDDLGEPQLLVCAVPYLRDRDIRQAQAGESISDKEQKLLEGIRAHYAAVGMAAETVNAGLAQPVPVIGTGHIFAAGGQTVDGDGVRDLYVGSLAHVHAGVFPACFDYVALGHLHVPQKVGGQDHIRYSGSPLPMGFGEARQQKSMCLVQFAVDAEGAFVPQIELLDIPVFQRLERISGSLPDICLRLRALCEEGERVWLEVLYTGTEVVSDLRERLDELVAGSTLEILRIRNQRIQQQALEQELPEETLDDLNELEVFERCLQAHQVPESQHDELLHSYRQVLDSLHGRDAMAEDAGGQA
;
A
#
# COMPACT_ATOMS: atom_id res chain seq x y z
N MET A 1 19.33 -7.32 19.19
CA MET A 1 17.97 -6.79 19.05
C MET A 1 17.34 -7.39 17.80
N ASN A 2 16.12 -7.91 17.92
CA ASN A 2 15.37 -8.52 16.83
C ASN A 2 14.32 -7.52 16.34
N ILE A 3 14.38 -7.15 15.07
CA ILE A 3 13.50 -6.16 14.46
C ILE A 3 12.60 -6.88 13.45
N LEU A 4 11.30 -6.64 13.50
CA LEU A 4 10.34 -7.18 12.54
C LEU A 4 9.79 -6.03 11.70
N HIS A 5 9.94 -6.10 10.37
CA HIS A 5 9.45 -5.12 9.43
C HIS A 5 8.27 -5.69 8.64
N THR A 6 7.15 -5.00 8.68
CA THR A 6 5.92 -5.22 7.92
C THR A 6 5.38 -3.90 7.38
N SER A 7 4.46 -3.93 6.42
CA SER A 7 3.83 -2.74 5.83
C SER A 7 2.49 -3.09 5.18
N ASP A 8 1.77 -2.10 4.68
CA ASP A 8 0.63 -2.25 3.77
C ASP A 8 -0.46 -3.19 4.32
N TRP A 9 -0.85 -2.97 5.57
CA TRP A 9 -1.89 -3.78 6.22
C TRP A 9 -3.27 -3.56 5.61
N HIS A 10 -3.58 -2.32 5.19
CA HIS A 10 -4.86 -1.92 4.60
C HIS A 10 -6.07 -2.41 5.40
N LEU A 11 -6.03 -2.24 6.72
CA LEU A 11 -7.13 -2.63 7.60
C LEU A 11 -8.45 -1.98 7.16
N GLY A 12 -9.47 -2.81 6.97
CA GLY A 12 -10.77 -2.37 6.47
C GLY A 12 -10.98 -2.58 4.97
N ARG A 13 -9.95 -2.98 4.21
CA ARG A 13 -10.07 -3.29 2.79
C ARG A 13 -11.10 -4.38 2.53
N THR A 14 -11.87 -4.20 1.47
CA THR A 14 -12.77 -5.22 0.93
C THR A 14 -12.22 -5.79 -0.37
N LEU A 15 -12.54 -7.04 -0.67
CA LEU A 15 -12.22 -7.67 -1.94
C LEU A 15 -13.51 -7.86 -2.74
N TYR A 16 -13.72 -7.05 -3.79
CA TYR A 16 -14.93 -7.05 -4.62
C TYR A 16 -16.24 -7.08 -3.80
N GLY A 17 -16.32 -6.20 -2.78
CA GLY A 17 -17.46 -6.11 -1.87
C GLY A 17 -17.45 -7.08 -0.71
N ARG A 18 -16.54 -8.06 -0.69
CA ARG A 18 -16.39 -9.01 0.42
C ARG A 18 -15.55 -8.40 1.54
N ARG A 19 -16.08 -8.38 2.76
CA ARG A 19 -15.35 -7.92 3.95
C ARG A 19 -14.29 -8.94 4.34
N ARG A 20 -13.11 -8.45 4.76
CA ARG A 20 -11.93 -9.26 5.10
C ARG A 20 -11.53 -9.17 6.58
N GLN A 21 -12.45 -8.76 7.43
CA GLN A 21 -12.16 -8.51 8.85
C GLN A 21 -11.62 -9.75 9.58
N GLU A 22 -12.13 -10.94 9.26
CA GLU A 22 -11.67 -12.21 9.85
C GLU A 22 -10.23 -12.53 9.44
N GLU A 23 -9.86 -12.26 8.18
CA GLU A 23 -8.49 -12.44 7.70
C GLU A 23 -7.52 -11.49 8.40
N PHE A 24 -7.88 -10.19 8.49
CA PHE A 24 -7.05 -9.21 9.21
C PHE A 24 -6.90 -9.55 10.68
N ALA A 25 -7.97 -10.01 11.34
CA ALA A 25 -7.89 -10.47 12.72
C ALA A 25 -6.95 -11.67 12.88
N ALA A 26 -7.07 -12.66 12.00
CA ALA A 26 -6.22 -13.85 12.01
C ALA A 26 -4.74 -13.49 11.74
N PHE A 27 -4.48 -12.58 10.80
CA PHE A 27 -3.13 -12.06 10.55
C PHE A 27 -2.54 -11.38 11.79
N LEU A 28 -3.29 -10.46 12.42
CA LEU A 28 -2.81 -9.73 13.59
C LEU A 28 -2.60 -10.65 14.81
N ASP A 29 -3.43 -11.68 14.98
CA ASP A 29 -3.24 -12.70 16.01
C ASP A 29 -1.99 -13.55 15.74
N TRP A 30 -1.77 -13.95 14.49
CA TRP A 30 -0.57 -14.66 14.07
C TRP A 30 0.69 -13.80 14.26
N LEU A 31 0.64 -12.49 13.90
CA LEU A 31 1.73 -11.55 14.09
C LEU A 31 2.15 -11.44 15.56
N LEU A 32 1.18 -11.38 16.49
CA LEU A 32 1.48 -11.40 17.94
C LEU A 32 2.19 -12.71 18.35
N GLY A 33 1.79 -13.83 17.76
CA GLY A 33 2.47 -15.11 17.96
C GLY A 33 3.91 -15.10 17.45
N CYS A 34 4.16 -14.52 16.26
CA CYS A 34 5.51 -14.34 15.71
C CYS A 34 6.37 -13.45 16.60
N ILE A 35 5.84 -12.31 17.06
CA ILE A 35 6.55 -11.39 17.96
C ILE A 35 7.05 -12.14 19.20
N SER A 36 6.21 -12.95 19.80
CA SER A 36 6.60 -13.75 20.98
C SER A 36 7.59 -14.87 20.63
N THR A 37 7.37 -15.57 19.51
CA THR A 37 8.18 -16.74 19.12
C THR A 37 9.62 -16.35 18.74
N TYR A 38 9.77 -15.24 18.03
CA TYR A 38 11.07 -14.74 17.55
C TYR A 38 11.71 -13.73 18.52
N ASN A 39 11.09 -13.49 19.69
CA ASN A 39 11.54 -12.52 20.69
C ASN A 39 11.82 -11.16 20.04
N ILE A 40 10.83 -10.62 19.35
CA ILE A 40 10.94 -9.34 18.64
C ILE A 40 11.00 -8.20 19.65
N ASP A 41 12.05 -7.40 19.56
CA ASP A 41 12.26 -6.21 20.39
C ASP A 41 11.59 -4.97 19.79
N VAL A 42 11.61 -4.86 18.45
CA VAL A 42 11.08 -3.70 17.71
C VAL A 42 10.20 -4.18 16.55
N LEU A 43 8.99 -3.68 16.48
CA LEU A 43 8.11 -3.83 15.32
C LEU A 43 8.10 -2.53 14.52
N ILE A 44 8.42 -2.60 13.22
CA ILE A 44 8.32 -1.48 12.28
C ILE A 44 7.16 -1.75 11.32
N VAL A 45 6.21 -0.81 11.24
CA VAL A 45 5.09 -0.84 10.30
C VAL A 45 5.24 0.32 9.31
N ALA A 46 5.67 0.01 8.09
CA ALA A 46 6.09 0.99 7.09
C ALA A 46 4.93 1.52 6.22
N GLY A 47 3.87 2.04 6.86
CA GLY A 47 2.77 2.75 6.22
C GLY A 47 1.62 1.88 5.73
N ASP A 48 0.56 2.55 5.26
CA ASP A 48 -0.72 2.00 4.82
C ASP A 48 -1.34 1.05 5.83
N ILE A 49 -1.51 1.58 7.05
CA ILE A 49 -2.15 0.88 8.16
C ILE A 49 -3.62 0.62 7.84
N PHE A 50 -4.28 1.64 7.28
CA PHE A 50 -5.69 1.60 6.90
C PHE A 50 -5.86 1.71 5.38
N ASP A 51 -6.92 1.10 4.85
CA ASP A 51 -7.24 1.15 3.41
C ASP A 51 -7.72 2.53 2.94
N THR A 52 -8.20 3.35 3.85
CA THR A 52 -8.72 4.68 3.56
C THR A 52 -8.37 5.67 4.67
N SER A 53 -8.31 6.96 4.32
CA SER A 53 -8.04 8.06 5.27
C SER A 53 -9.11 8.22 6.36
N THR A 54 -10.28 7.60 6.18
CA THR A 54 -11.36 7.59 7.18
C THR A 54 -11.72 6.13 7.49
N PRO A 55 -10.93 5.44 8.33
CA PRO A 55 -11.13 4.03 8.64
C PRO A 55 -12.44 3.79 9.39
N GLY A 56 -13.15 2.72 9.02
CA GLY A 56 -14.34 2.30 9.72
C GLY A 56 -14.03 1.77 11.13
N THR A 57 -15.04 1.80 12.02
CA THR A 57 -14.89 1.39 13.44
C THR A 57 -14.27 0.00 13.62
N ALA A 58 -14.63 -0.95 12.76
CA ALA A 58 -14.09 -2.32 12.83
C ALA A 58 -12.57 -2.38 12.54
N ALA A 59 -12.06 -1.57 11.58
CA ALA A 59 -10.64 -1.47 11.29
C ALA A 59 -9.89 -0.80 12.45
N GLN A 60 -10.46 0.27 13.00
CA GLN A 60 -9.91 0.95 14.19
C GLN A 60 -9.82 0.01 15.39
N GLU A 61 -10.87 -0.79 15.63
CA GLU A 61 -10.90 -1.77 16.72
C GLU A 61 -9.78 -2.82 16.57
N LEU A 62 -9.56 -3.35 15.37
CA LEU A 62 -8.47 -4.28 15.09
C LEU A 62 -7.12 -3.66 15.42
N TYR A 63 -6.87 -2.44 14.95
CA TYR A 63 -5.63 -1.71 15.16
C TYR A 63 -5.34 -1.47 16.64
N TYR A 64 -6.25 -0.84 17.36
CA TYR A 64 -6.04 -0.52 18.77
C TYR A 64 -6.00 -1.77 19.67
N ARG A 65 -6.77 -2.80 19.34
CA ARG A 65 -6.70 -4.09 20.04
C ARG A 65 -5.34 -4.76 19.85
N PHE A 66 -4.80 -4.72 18.64
CA PHE A 66 -3.45 -5.22 18.37
C PHE A 66 -2.41 -4.46 19.18
N LEU A 67 -2.41 -3.12 19.14
CA LEU A 67 -1.43 -2.30 19.89
C LEU A 67 -1.52 -2.53 21.40
N ALA A 68 -2.72 -2.66 21.95
CA ALA A 68 -2.89 -2.96 23.36
C ALA A 68 -2.30 -4.34 23.77
N ARG A 69 -2.25 -5.30 22.82
CA ARG A 69 -1.73 -6.66 23.08
C ARG A 69 -0.23 -6.80 22.83
N VAL A 70 0.34 -5.99 21.96
CA VAL A 70 1.78 -6.04 21.62
C VAL A 70 2.65 -5.88 22.85
N GLY A 71 2.35 -4.95 23.76
CA GLY A 71 3.10 -4.75 24.98
C GLY A 71 3.19 -5.99 25.90
N SER A 72 2.25 -6.94 25.76
CA SER A 72 2.27 -8.19 26.52
C SER A 72 3.12 -9.30 25.90
N THR A 73 3.65 -9.08 24.67
CA THR A 73 4.47 -10.07 23.94
C THR A 73 5.97 -9.97 24.25
N GLY A 74 6.39 -8.94 24.98
CA GLY A 74 7.81 -8.62 25.20
C GLY A 74 8.42 -7.69 24.15
N CYS A 75 7.65 -7.29 23.12
CA CYS A 75 8.06 -6.26 22.16
C CYS A 75 8.13 -4.90 22.87
N ARG A 76 9.31 -4.30 22.90
CA ARG A 76 9.56 -3.05 23.63
C ARG A 76 9.12 -1.81 22.87
N HIS A 77 9.29 -1.81 21.57
CA HIS A 77 9.00 -0.64 20.75
C HIS A 77 8.21 -1.01 19.51
N VAL A 78 7.23 -0.18 19.20
CA VAL A 78 6.50 -0.25 17.92
C VAL A 78 6.69 1.09 17.21
N VAL A 79 7.21 1.08 15.99
CA VAL A 79 7.38 2.27 15.16
C VAL A 79 6.42 2.17 13.98
N ILE A 80 5.54 3.14 13.83
CA ILE A 80 4.52 3.19 12.78
C ILE A 80 4.69 4.49 12.00
N ILE A 81 4.85 4.39 10.70
CA ILE A 81 4.81 5.56 9.83
C ILE A 81 3.50 5.60 9.03
N GLY A 82 3.05 6.79 8.65
CA GLY A 82 1.89 6.95 7.77
C GLY A 82 2.22 6.63 6.33
N GLY A 83 1.31 5.94 5.63
CA GLY A 83 1.34 5.73 4.19
C GLY A 83 0.48 6.73 3.43
N ASN A 84 0.29 6.50 2.11
CA ASN A 84 -0.52 7.41 1.27
C ASN A 84 -2.03 7.21 1.46
N HIS A 85 -2.48 6.05 1.93
CA HIS A 85 -3.88 5.79 2.28
C HIS A 85 -4.26 6.34 3.65
N ASP A 86 -3.27 6.50 4.54
CA ASP A 86 -3.50 6.92 5.91
C ASP A 86 -3.81 8.43 6.03
N SER A 87 -4.64 8.77 7.02
CA SER A 87 -4.80 10.15 7.46
C SER A 87 -3.77 10.47 8.55
N PRO A 88 -2.84 11.43 8.33
CA PRO A 88 -1.89 11.82 9.37
C PRO A 88 -2.57 12.28 10.66
N SER A 89 -3.57 13.13 10.54
CA SER A 89 -4.28 13.64 11.71
C SER A 89 -4.99 12.53 12.49
N PHE A 90 -5.44 11.47 11.81
CA PHE A 90 -6.02 10.31 12.49
C PHE A 90 -4.95 9.48 13.20
N LEU A 91 -3.81 9.22 12.55
CA LEU A 91 -2.71 8.45 13.14
C LEU A 91 -2.04 9.20 14.29
N ASP A 92 -1.81 10.51 14.14
CA ASP A 92 -1.09 11.33 15.11
C ASP A 92 -1.98 11.74 16.30
N ALA A 93 -3.32 11.75 16.17
CA ALA A 93 -4.21 12.17 17.24
C ALA A 93 -3.98 11.42 18.57
N PRO A 94 -3.82 10.07 18.60
CA PRO A 94 -3.53 9.32 19.83
C PRO A 94 -2.03 9.22 20.15
N ALA A 95 -1.11 9.85 19.40
CA ALA A 95 0.33 9.63 19.52
C ALA A 95 0.87 9.86 20.94
N GLY A 96 0.35 10.85 21.66
CA GLY A 96 0.72 11.10 23.06
C GLY A 96 0.36 9.95 24.01
N LEU A 97 -0.79 9.32 23.81
CA LEU A 97 -1.23 8.15 24.56
C LEU A 97 -0.42 6.90 24.15
N LEU A 98 -0.22 6.72 22.85
CA LEU A 98 0.49 5.56 22.30
C LEU A 98 1.96 5.55 22.72
N ARG A 99 2.58 6.73 22.82
CA ARG A 99 3.97 6.87 23.31
C ARG A 99 4.14 6.36 24.75
N ALA A 100 3.13 6.47 25.60
CA ALA A 100 3.15 5.88 26.94
C ALA A 100 3.12 4.33 26.95
N LEU A 101 2.87 3.72 25.78
CA LEU A 101 2.92 2.28 25.53
C LEU A 101 4.13 1.89 24.65
N ASP A 102 5.12 2.78 24.52
CA ASP A 102 6.30 2.63 23.64
C ASP A 102 5.92 2.40 22.15
N VAL A 103 4.77 2.95 21.74
CA VAL A 103 4.33 3.00 20.36
C VAL A 103 4.58 4.40 19.80
N HIS A 104 5.52 4.48 18.86
CA HIS A 104 5.92 5.71 18.18
C HIS A 104 5.21 5.82 16.84
N VAL A 105 4.38 6.83 16.69
CA VAL A 105 3.63 7.07 15.44
C VAL A 105 4.12 8.36 14.81
N VAL A 106 4.43 8.30 13.51
CA VAL A 106 4.81 9.43 12.66
C VAL A 106 3.93 9.42 11.41
N GLY A 107 2.79 10.11 11.47
CA GLY A 107 1.78 10.11 10.40
C GLY A 107 2.12 11.04 9.24
N GLN A 108 2.98 12.06 9.45
CA GLN A 108 3.42 13.02 8.44
C GLN A 108 4.86 13.46 8.67
N ALA A 109 5.47 14.05 7.63
CA ALA A 109 6.80 14.63 7.75
C ALA A 109 6.84 15.71 8.86
N CYS A 110 7.86 15.66 9.70
CA CYS A 110 8.08 16.66 10.74
C CYS A 110 8.78 17.90 10.17
N THR A 111 8.53 19.06 10.77
CA THR A 111 9.19 20.31 10.38
C THR A 111 10.69 20.24 10.64
N GLU A 112 11.07 19.71 11.79
CA GLU A 112 12.47 19.52 12.15
C GLU A 112 12.88 18.08 11.87
N PRO A 113 13.91 17.82 11.06
CA PRO A 113 14.32 16.46 10.70
C PRO A 113 14.67 15.57 11.91
N VAL A 114 15.19 16.16 12.99
CA VAL A 114 15.56 15.44 14.20
C VAL A 114 14.34 14.82 14.92
N ASP A 115 13.16 15.38 14.76
CA ASP A 115 11.93 14.86 15.37
C ASP A 115 11.48 13.52 14.73
N GLN A 116 12.04 13.17 13.57
CA GLN A 116 11.85 11.87 12.91
C GLN A 116 12.93 10.84 13.30
N VAL A 117 13.92 11.22 14.11
CA VAL A 117 15.00 10.34 14.55
C VAL A 117 14.67 9.81 15.95
N LEU A 118 14.27 8.56 16.01
CA LEU A 118 13.86 7.88 17.25
C LEU A 118 15.04 7.06 17.78
N LEU A 119 15.53 7.41 18.98
CA LEU A 119 16.54 6.62 19.69
C LEU A 119 15.82 5.61 20.59
N LEU A 120 15.95 4.33 20.27
CA LEU A 120 15.32 3.23 20.99
C LEU A 120 16.33 2.60 21.96
N HIS A 121 15.84 2.27 23.15
CA HIS A 121 16.65 1.79 24.27
C HIS A 121 16.27 0.35 24.65
N ASP A 122 17.17 -0.33 25.34
CA ASP A 122 16.85 -1.60 26.00
C ASP A 122 16.21 -1.39 27.38
N ASP A 123 15.96 -2.50 28.08
CA ASP A 123 15.35 -2.49 29.41
C ASP A 123 16.24 -1.83 30.51
N LEU A 124 17.53 -1.64 30.23
CA LEU A 124 18.47 -0.95 31.11
C LEU A 124 18.57 0.55 30.77
N GLY A 125 17.89 1.00 29.73
CA GLY A 125 17.95 2.36 29.24
C GLY A 125 19.16 2.65 28.34
N GLU A 126 19.88 1.62 27.87
CA GLU A 126 21.02 1.81 26.99
C GLU A 126 20.57 1.94 25.53
N PRO A 127 21.13 2.88 24.74
CA PRO A 127 20.85 3.05 23.33
C PRO A 127 21.12 1.76 22.54
N GLN A 128 20.20 1.35 21.69
CA GLN A 128 20.31 0.11 20.91
C GLN A 128 20.09 0.27 19.42
N LEU A 129 19.25 1.24 19.01
CA LEU A 129 18.84 1.41 17.63
C LEU A 129 18.38 2.85 17.38
N LEU A 130 18.77 3.41 16.24
CA LEU A 130 18.16 4.62 15.70
C LEU A 130 17.18 4.24 14.58
N VAL A 131 15.96 4.78 14.65
CA VAL A 131 14.98 4.65 13.57
C VAL A 131 14.64 6.03 13.02
N CYS A 132 15.00 6.26 11.76
CA CYS A 132 14.60 7.43 11.00
C CYS A 132 13.18 7.18 10.44
N ALA A 133 12.18 7.59 11.20
CA ALA A 133 10.76 7.33 10.93
C ALA A 133 10.21 8.29 9.88
N VAL A 134 10.58 8.09 8.60
CA VAL A 134 10.13 8.90 7.47
C VAL A 134 8.83 8.30 6.91
N PRO A 135 7.69 9.02 7.00
CA PRO A 135 6.41 8.58 6.45
C PRO A 135 6.31 8.85 4.96
N TYR A 136 5.13 8.59 4.37
CA TYR A 136 4.80 9.05 3.04
C TYR A 136 4.96 10.57 2.94
N LEU A 137 5.86 11.01 2.04
CA LEU A 137 6.15 12.42 1.80
C LEU A 137 5.17 12.97 0.78
N ARG A 138 4.24 13.82 1.22
CA ARG A 138 3.31 14.51 0.34
C ARG A 138 4.02 15.62 -0.41
N ASP A 139 3.52 15.93 -1.59
CA ASP A 139 4.03 17.00 -2.44
C ASP A 139 4.25 18.31 -1.65
N ARG A 140 3.25 18.73 -0.88
CA ARG A 140 3.29 19.95 -0.04
C ARG A 140 4.34 19.91 1.09
N ASP A 141 4.77 18.71 1.50
CA ASP A 141 5.71 18.55 2.61
C ASP A 141 7.17 18.74 2.14
N ILE A 142 7.42 18.56 0.85
CA ILE A 142 8.77 18.48 0.27
C ILE A 142 9.06 19.47 -0.84
N ARG A 143 8.06 20.21 -1.33
CA ARG A 143 8.27 21.27 -2.31
C ARG A 143 7.29 22.42 -2.16
N GLN A 144 7.64 23.58 -2.71
CA GLN A 144 6.74 24.71 -2.89
C GLN A 144 6.27 24.78 -4.34
N ALA A 145 4.96 24.78 -4.55
CA ALA A 145 4.37 24.94 -5.87
C ALA A 145 4.64 26.34 -6.42
N GLN A 146 4.96 26.45 -7.71
CA GLN A 146 5.14 27.70 -8.41
C GLN A 146 4.18 27.78 -9.59
N ALA A 147 3.56 28.95 -9.83
CA ALA A 147 2.66 29.13 -10.96
C ALA A 147 3.42 28.98 -12.29
N GLY A 148 2.85 28.20 -13.23
CA GLY A 148 3.43 27.97 -14.55
C GLY A 148 4.47 26.86 -14.64
N GLU A 149 4.61 26.01 -13.62
CA GLU A 149 5.49 24.84 -13.67
C GLU A 149 5.01 23.82 -14.72
N SER A 150 5.92 23.29 -15.51
CA SER A 150 5.67 22.14 -16.36
C SER A 150 5.56 20.86 -15.51
N ILE A 151 5.01 19.77 -16.08
CA ILE A 151 4.97 18.46 -15.44
C ILE A 151 6.40 17.99 -15.10
N SER A 152 7.35 18.15 -16.02
CA SER A 152 8.76 17.79 -15.82
C SER A 152 9.41 18.56 -14.67
N ASP A 153 9.13 19.88 -14.54
CA ASP A 153 9.65 20.69 -13.43
C ASP A 153 9.10 20.20 -12.08
N LYS A 154 7.81 19.84 -12.05
CA LYS A 154 7.17 19.29 -10.84
C LYS A 154 7.84 17.99 -10.41
N GLU A 155 8.06 17.08 -11.34
CA GLU A 155 8.70 15.78 -11.08
C GLU A 155 10.13 15.95 -10.58
N GLN A 156 10.93 16.78 -11.23
CA GLN A 156 12.29 17.04 -10.80
C GLN A 156 12.34 17.63 -9.39
N LYS A 157 11.51 18.64 -9.10
CA LYS A 157 11.45 19.26 -7.77
C LYS A 157 10.96 18.28 -6.69
N LEU A 158 10.05 17.37 -7.05
CA LEU A 158 9.59 16.32 -6.15
C LEU A 158 10.75 15.38 -5.77
N LEU A 159 11.50 14.89 -6.75
CA LEU A 159 12.67 14.03 -6.52
C LEU A 159 13.76 14.73 -5.71
N GLU A 160 14.01 16.00 -6.01
CA GLU A 160 14.95 16.84 -5.25
C GLU A 160 14.49 17.03 -3.80
N GLY A 161 13.19 17.28 -3.59
CA GLY A 161 12.59 17.42 -2.27
C GLY A 161 12.68 16.13 -1.45
N ILE A 162 12.37 14.98 -2.04
CA ILE A 162 12.53 13.68 -1.39
C ILE A 162 13.98 13.46 -0.99
N ARG A 163 14.92 13.68 -1.91
CA ARG A 163 16.36 13.52 -1.64
C ARG A 163 16.83 14.44 -0.52
N ALA A 164 16.42 15.70 -0.55
CA ALA A 164 16.78 16.68 0.46
C ALA A 164 16.23 16.29 1.84
N HIS A 165 15.00 15.79 1.90
CA HIS A 165 14.38 15.35 3.15
C HIS A 165 15.14 14.15 3.76
N TYR A 166 15.40 13.09 2.98
CA TYR A 166 16.18 11.96 3.46
C TYR A 166 17.59 12.35 3.88
N ALA A 167 18.26 13.23 3.11
CA ALA A 167 19.59 13.73 3.47
C ALA A 167 19.56 14.47 4.81
N ALA A 168 18.57 15.33 5.05
CA ALA A 168 18.44 16.08 6.30
C ALA A 168 18.18 15.16 7.50
N VAL A 169 17.31 14.15 7.35
CA VAL A 169 17.04 13.16 8.41
C VAL A 169 18.29 12.29 8.66
N GLY A 170 19.01 11.88 7.60
CA GLY A 170 20.25 11.13 7.74
C GLY A 170 21.32 11.91 8.50
N MET A 171 21.52 13.19 8.16
CA MET A 171 22.45 14.07 8.90
C MET A 171 22.05 14.25 10.39
N ALA A 172 20.76 14.34 10.69
CA ALA A 172 20.28 14.38 12.06
C ALA A 172 20.59 13.07 12.80
N ALA A 173 20.38 11.91 12.15
CA ALA A 173 20.70 10.62 12.73
C ALA A 173 22.20 10.44 12.99
N GLU A 174 23.06 10.84 12.04
CA GLU A 174 24.52 10.83 12.22
C GLU A 174 24.94 11.72 13.40
N THR A 175 24.31 12.90 13.54
CA THR A 175 24.60 13.81 14.66
C THR A 175 24.20 13.19 15.99
N VAL A 176 23.03 12.56 16.09
CA VAL A 176 22.58 11.86 17.30
C VAL A 176 23.51 10.69 17.59
N ASN A 177 23.84 9.86 16.60
CA ASN A 177 24.68 8.67 16.76
C ASN A 177 26.11 9.03 17.19
N ALA A 178 26.68 10.11 16.65
CA ALA A 178 28.01 10.62 17.04
C ALA A 178 28.06 11.14 18.49
N GLY A 179 26.92 11.51 19.06
CA GLY A 179 26.80 11.92 20.47
C GLY A 179 26.68 10.78 21.45
N LEU A 180 26.50 9.53 20.98
CA LEU A 180 26.39 8.35 21.84
C LEU A 180 27.76 7.85 22.30
N ALA A 181 27.81 7.17 23.46
CA ALA A 181 29.04 6.55 23.96
C ALA A 181 29.55 5.44 23.04
N GLN A 182 28.64 4.73 22.37
CA GLN A 182 28.92 3.75 21.33
C GLN A 182 27.87 3.95 20.20
N PRO A 183 28.30 3.88 18.92
CA PRO A 183 27.36 3.97 17.82
C PRO A 183 26.40 2.78 17.83
N VAL A 184 25.18 3.02 17.33
CA VAL A 184 24.14 2.00 17.19
C VAL A 184 23.71 1.91 15.72
N PRO A 185 23.10 0.79 15.28
CA PRO A 185 22.58 0.67 13.93
C PRO A 185 21.53 1.73 13.62
N VAL A 186 21.41 2.10 12.35
CA VAL A 186 20.45 3.09 11.87
C VAL A 186 19.52 2.46 10.84
N ILE A 187 18.22 2.47 11.10
CA ILE A 187 17.18 2.05 10.16
C ILE A 187 16.49 3.28 9.60
N GLY A 188 16.46 3.40 8.27
CA GLY A 188 15.57 4.33 7.57
C GLY A 188 14.23 3.66 7.29
N THR A 189 13.13 4.42 7.33
CA THR A 189 11.84 3.97 6.83
C THR A 189 11.38 4.79 5.64
N GLY A 190 10.37 4.31 4.90
CA GLY A 190 9.73 5.07 3.84
C GLY A 190 8.49 4.38 3.31
N HIS A 191 7.58 5.22 2.79
CA HIS A 191 6.41 4.73 2.07
C HIS A 191 6.39 5.40 0.69
N ILE A 192 7.07 4.78 -0.28
CA ILE A 192 7.45 5.42 -1.54
C ILE A 192 7.61 4.38 -2.66
N PHE A 193 7.38 4.78 -3.91
CA PHE A 193 7.65 3.93 -5.07
C PHE A 193 9.13 4.06 -5.49
N ALA A 194 9.92 3.02 -5.26
CA ALA A 194 11.31 2.98 -5.68
C ALA A 194 11.48 2.37 -7.09
N ALA A 195 12.41 2.93 -7.87
CA ALA A 195 12.69 2.51 -9.25
C ALA A 195 13.09 1.03 -9.33
N GLY A 196 12.47 0.32 -10.28
CA GLY A 196 12.65 -1.12 -10.46
C GLY A 196 11.77 -1.98 -9.56
N GLY A 197 10.88 -1.35 -8.76
CA GLY A 197 9.85 -2.06 -8.02
C GLY A 197 8.86 -2.75 -8.95
N GLN A 198 8.43 -3.96 -8.57
CA GLN A 198 7.43 -4.75 -9.29
C GLN A 198 6.06 -4.56 -8.67
N THR A 199 5.07 -4.33 -9.51
CA THR A 199 3.65 -4.33 -9.16
C THR A 199 2.94 -5.47 -9.89
N VAL A 200 1.74 -5.83 -9.46
CA VAL A 200 0.93 -6.87 -10.09
C VAL A 200 -0.43 -6.29 -10.48
N ASP A 201 -0.93 -6.67 -11.65
CA ASP A 201 -2.24 -6.22 -12.13
C ASP A 201 -3.35 -6.51 -11.12
N GLY A 202 -4.03 -5.45 -10.67
CA GLY A 202 -5.12 -5.52 -9.71
C GLY A 202 -4.68 -5.61 -8.24
N ASP A 203 -3.41 -5.32 -7.91
CA ASP A 203 -2.92 -5.24 -6.52
C ASP A 203 -3.44 -3.99 -5.78
N GLY A 204 -3.92 -3.00 -6.50
CA GLY A 204 -4.46 -1.76 -5.95
C GLY A 204 -3.40 -0.77 -5.48
N VAL A 205 -2.14 -0.97 -5.87
CA VAL A 205 -1.10 0.06 -5.74
C VAL A 205 -1.55 1.27 -6.56
N ARG A 206 -1.67 2.41 -5.91
CA ARG A 206 -2.00 3.67 -6.60
C ARG A 206 -0.72 4.32 -7.09
N ASP A 207 -0.75 4.84 -8.32
CA ASP A 207 0.29 5.75 -8.75
C ASP A 207 0.31 6.93 -7.77
N LEU A 208 1.43 7.10 -7.06
CA LEU A 208 1.55 8.11 -6.01
C LEU A 208 1.54 9.53 -6.57
N TYR A 209 1.89 9.66 -7.85
CA TYR A 209 2.00 10.95 -8.52
C TYR A 209 1.37 10.86 -9.91
N VAL A 210 0.55 11.83 -10.25
CA VAL A 210 -0.08 11.96 -11.57
C VAL A 210 1.03 12.16 -12.61
N GLY A 211 1.25 11.13 -13.45
CA GLY A 211 2.31 11.12 -14.46
C GLY A 211 3.49 10.25 -14.02
N SER A 212 3.40 8.98 -14.18
CA SER A 212 4.39 7.88 -14.34
C SER A 212 5.80 7.95 -13.72
N LEU A 213 6.23 8.93 -12.92
CA LEU A 213 7.63 9.34 -13.01
C LEU A 213 8.43 9.57 -11.73
N ALA A 214 7.88 9.50 -10.56
CA ALA A 214 8.72 9.58 -9.37
C ALA A 214 9.19 8.20 -8.89
N HIS A 215 9.79 7.43 -9.80
CA HIS A 215 10.60 6.27 -9.39
C HIS A 215 11.87 6.78 -8.71
N VAL A 216 11.90 6.69 -7.40
CA VAL A 216 13.06 7.09 -6.62
C VAL A 216 14.11 5.98 -6.69
N HIS A 217 15.30 6.29 -7.16
CA HIS A 217 16.41 5.32 -7.17
C HIS A 217 16.88 5.00 -5.74
N ALA A 218 17.39 3.80 -5.50
CA ALA A 218 17.96 3.37 -4.21
C ALA A 218 18.99 4.36 -3.63
N GLY A 219 19.68 5.11 -4.48
CA GLY A 219 20.66 6.14 -4.09
C GLY A 219 20.06 7.41 -3.46
N VAL A 220 18.74 7.49 -3.25
CA VAL A 220 18.12 8.57 -2.47
C VAL A 220 18.34 8.37 -0.96
N PHE A 221 18.49 7.12 -0.54
CA PHE A 221 18.65 6.81 0.88
C PHE A 221 20.10 7.10 1.32
N PRO A 222 20.28 7.80 2.45
CA PRO A 222 21.60 8.09 3.02
C PRO A 222 22.40 6.81 3.30
N ALA A 223 23.71 6.90 3.08
CA ALA A 223 24.63 5.79 3.31
C ALA A 223 24.76 5.39 4.78
N CYS A 224 24.31 6.24 5.72
CA CYS A 224 24.28 5.93 7.15
C CYS A 224 23.11 5.01 7.52
N PHE A 225 22.19 4.66 6.60
CA PHE A 225 21.13 3.70 6.88
C PHE A 225 21.65 2.28 6.65
N ASP A 226 21.82 1.53 7.73
CA ASP A 226 22.24 0.13 7.68
C ASP A 226 21.14 -0.79 7.14
N TYR A 227 19.87 -0.38 7.29
CA TYR A 227 18.69 -1.03 6.72
C TYR A 227 17.62 -0.01 6.34
N VAL A 228 16.88 -0.25 5.26
CA VAL A 228 15.74 0.59 4.84
C VAL A 228 14.48 -0.25 4.75
N ALA A 229 13.52 0.08 5.62
CA ALA A 229 12.22 -0.57 5.71
C ALA A 229 11.18 0.21 4.89
N LEU A 230 10.74 -0.35 3.74
CA LEU A 230 9.83 0.29 2.81
C LEU A 230 8.45 -0.35 2.80
N GLY A 231 7.42 0.48 2.64
CA GLY A 231 6.05 0.12 2.28
C GLY A 231 5.64 0.77 0.96
N HIS A 232 4.42 0.53 0.51
CA HIS A 232 3.75 0.95 -0.71
C HIS A 232 3.63 -0.15 -1.76
N LEU A 233 4.67 -0.93 -2.01
CA LEU A 233 4.62 -2.04 -2.96
C LEU A 233 4.22 -3.33 -2.24
N HIS A 234 3.14 -3.95 -2.71
CA HIS A 234 2.54 -5.12 -2.05
C HIS A 234 3.31 -6.42 -2.31
N VAL A 235 4.26 -6.41 -3.26
CA VAL A 235 5.15 -7.54 -3.56
C VAL A 235 6.40 -7.46 -2.71
N PRO A 236 6.74 -8.46 -1.87
CA PRO A 236 8.00 -8.50 -1.14
C PRO A 236 9.19 -8.48 -2.11
N GLN A 237 10.09 -7.51 -1.99
CA GLN A 237 11.19 -7.36 -2.94
C GLN A 237 12.32 -6.49 -2.42
N LYS A 238 13.50 -6.62 -3.05
CA LYS A 238 14.67 -5.75 -2.85
C LYS A 238 14.62 -4.59 -3.82
N VAL A 239 15.21 -3.45 -3.44
CA VAL A 239 15.33 -2.28 -4.32
C VAL A 239 16.73 -2.21 -4.90
N GLY A 240 16.83 -2.06 -6.23
CA GLY A 240 18.11 -1.92 -6.94
C GLY A 240 19.11 -3.05 -6.69
N GLY A 241 18.63 -4.25 -6.35
CA GLY A 241 19.47 -5.41 -6.02
C GLY A 241 20.17 -5.34 -4.67
N GLN A 242 19.87 -4.31 -3.84
CA GLN A 242 20.49 -4.13 -2.53
C GLN A 242 19.73 -4.91 -1.47
N ASP A 243 20.43 -5.74 -0.70
CA ASP A 243 19.81 -6.60 0.31
C ASP A 243 19.20 -5.84 1.47
N HIS A 244 19.77 -4.72 1.83
CA HIS A 244 19.38 -3.90 2.97
C HIS A 244 18.27 -2.88 2.66
N ILE A 245 17.80 -2.75 1.43
CA ILE A 245 16.68 -1.87 1.04
C ILE A 245 15.53 -2.75 0.56
N ARG A 246 14.45 -2.84 1.36
CA ARG A 246 13.41 -3.82 1.12
C ARG A 246 12.00 -3.30 1.30
N TYR A 247 11.12 -3.79 0.43
CA TYR A 247 9.69 -3.86 0.68
C TYR A 247 9.36 -5.17 1.38
N SER A 248 8.68 -5.11 2.53
CA SER A 248 8.11 -6.30 3.16
C SER A 248 6.93 -6.85 2.35
N GLY A 249 6.25 -5.98 1.64
CA GLY A 249 5.00 -6.25 0.95
C GLY A 249 3.80 -6.28 1.88
N SER A 250 2.60 -6.36 1.30
CA SER A 250 1.37 -6.51 2.07
C SER A 250 1.28 -7.90 2.70
N PRO A 251 0.75 -8.03 3.93
CA PRO A 251 0.65 -9.32 4.61
C PRO A 251 -0.43 -10.24 4.01
N LEU A 252 -1.44 -9.66 3.37
CA LEU A 252 -2.49 -10.38 2.69
C LEU A 252 -2.47 -10.03 1.20
N PRO A 253 -2.88 -10.94 0.30
CA PRO A 253 -3.05 -10.60 -1.11
C PRO A 253 -4.09 -9.48 -1.26
N MET A 254 -3.73 -8.38 -1.91
CA MET A 254 -4.62 -7.23 -2.13
C MET A 254 -5.57 -7.42 -3.30
N GLY A 255 -5.32 -8.41 -4.14
CA GLY A 255 -6.15 -8.79 -5.28
C GLY A 255 -5.83 -10.18 -5.79
N PHE A 256 -6.61 -10.66 -6.76
CA PHE A 256 -6.39 -11.97 -7.38
C PHE A 256 -5.09 -12.08 -8.19
N GLY A 257 -4.46 -10.95 -8.54
CA GLY A 257 -3.12 -10.93 -9.14
C GLY A 257 -2.06 -11.50 -8.22
N GLU A 258 -2.24 -11.36 -6.93
CA GLU A 258 -1.31 -11.80 -5.89
C GLU A 258 -1.67 -13.18 -5.29
N ALA A 259 -2.74 -13.83 -5.77
CA ALA A 259 -3.25 -15.09 -5.20
C ALA A 259 -2.22 -16.23 -5.09
N ARG A 260 -1.16 -16.19 -5.91
CA ARG A 260 -0.08 -17.20 -5.92
C ARG A 260 1.21 -16.73 -5.26
N GLN A 261 1.23 -15.51 -4.74
CA GLN A 261 2.43 -14.96 -4.10
C GLN A 261 2.54 -15.47 -2.67
N GLN A 262 3.74 -15.90 -2.29
CA GLN A 262 4.06 -16.08 -0.89
C GLN A 262 4.27 -14.71 -0.25
N LYS A 263 3.45 -14.37 0.72
CA LYS A 263 3.58 -13.16 1.52
C LYS A 263 4.57 -13.39 2.65
N SER A 264 5.35 -12.37 3.00
CA SER A 264 6.38 -12.48 4.03
C SER A 264 6.56 -11.16 4.79
N MET A 265 7.23 -11.25 5.94
CA MET A 265 7.77 -10.12 6.70
C MET A 265 9.29 -10.26 6.77
N CYS A 266 10.00 -9.15 7.07
CA CYS A 266 11.45 -9.18 7.23
C CYS A 266 11.82 -9.21 8.71
N LEU A 267 12.46 -10.29 9.18
CA LEU A 267 13.16 -10.34 10.45
C LEU A 267 14.59 -9.84 10.22
N VAL A 268 14.97 -8.78 10.93
CA VAL A 268 16.25 -8.11 10.76
C VAL A 268 17.04 -8.13 12.07
N GLN A 269 18.30 -8.53 11.98
CA GLN A 269 19.28 -8.48 13.06
C GLN A 269 20.53 -7.79 12.55
N PHE A 270 21.33 -7.18 13.42
CA PHE A 270 22.60 -6.59 13.03
C PHE A 270 23.78 -7.37 13.61
N ALA A 271 24.74 -7.69 12.74
CA ALA A 271 26.06 -8.14 13.11
C ALA A 271 27.04 -6.98 12.93
N VAL A 272 28.17 -7.03 13.64
CA VAL A 272 29.28 -6.08 13.45
C VAL A 272 30.36 -6.78 12.66
N ASP A 273 30.78 -6.20 11.55
CA ASP A 273 31.88 -6.73 10.74
C ASP A 273 33.27 -6.43 11.33
N ALA A 274 34.32 -6.84 10.60
CA ALA A 274 35.70 -6.65 11.05
C ALA A 274 36.14 -5.18 11.07
N GLU A 275 35.49 -4.35 10.28
CA GLU A 275 35.69 -2.90 10.18
C GLU A 275 34.88 -2.12 11.21
N GLY A 276 33.97 -2.78 11.95
CA GLY A 276 33.08 -2.18 12.96
C GLY A 276 31.77 -1.65 12.39
N ALA A 277 31.46 -1.94 11.13
CA ALA A 277 30.19 -1.54 10.50
C ALA A 277 29.05 -2.50 10.84
N PHE A 278 27.82 -1.98 10.93
CA PHE A 278 26.63 -2.79 11.15
C PHE A 278 26.16 -3.41 9.84
N VAL A 279 26.06 -4.74 9.81
CA VAL A 279 25.61 -5.51 8.64
C VAL A 279 24.29 -6.18 8.97
N PRO A 280 23.19 -5.86 8.24
CA PRO A 280 21.90 -6.46 8.48
C PRO A 280 21.89 -7.94 8.05
N GLN A 281 21.45 -8.80 8.94
CA GLN A 281 21.10 -10.20 8.67
C GLN A 281 19.58 -10.26 8.53
N ILE A 282 19.10 -10.70 7.37
CA ILE A 282 17.69 -10.60 7.01
C ILE A 282 17.15 -11.99 6.72
N GLU A 283 16.13 -12.39 7.48
CA GLU A 283 15.34 -13.60 7.27
C GLU A 283 13.93 -13.21 6.85
N LEU A 284 13.36 -13.94 5.88
CA LEU A 284 11.97 -13.75 5.49
C LEU A 284 11.09 -14.74 6.24
N LEU A 285 10.12 -14.21 7.00
CA LEU A 285 9.13 -15.01 7.69
C LEU A 285 7.89 -15.12 6.83
N ASP A 286 7.61 -16.32 6.33
CA ASP A 286 6.45 -16.60 5.50
C ASP A 286 5.14 -16.41 6.28
N ILE A 287 4.22 -15.65 5.69
CA ILE A 287 2.88 -15.43 6.25
C ILE A 287 1.95 -16.54 5.76
N PRO A 288 1.20 -17.22 6.65
CA PRO A 288 0.24 -18.24 6.25
C PRO A 288 -0.92 -17.64 5.43
N VAL A 289 -1.51 -18.46 4.60
CA VAL A 289 -2.71 -18.10 3.85
C VAL A 289 -3.94 -18.23 4.76
N PHE A 290 -4.54 -17.12 5.17
CA PHE A 290 -5.74 -17.11 6.03
C PHE A 290 -7.03 -17.31 5.24
N GLN A 291 -7.06 -16.83 3.97
CA GLN A 291 -8.15 -17.06 3.02
C GLN A 291 -7.56 -17.34 1.64
N ARG A 292 -7.84 -18.54 1.13
CA ARG A 292 -7.36 -18.92 -0.20
C ARG A 292 -8.08 -18.12 -1.28
N LEU A 293 -7.29 -17.50 -2.16
CA LEU A 293 -7.74 -16.85 -3.39
C LEU A 293 -7.29 -17.69 -4.58
N GLU A 294 -8.13 -17.80 -5.60
CA GLU A 294 -7.74 -18.47 -6.84
C GLU A 294 -8.30 -17.74 -8.05
N ARG A 295 -7.45 -17.49 -9.06
CA ARG A 295 -7.85 -16.99 -10.37
C ARG A 295 -7.92 -18.18 -11.33
N ILE A 296 -9.09 -18.43 -11.89
CA ILE A 296 -9.33 -19.46 -12.91
C ILE A 296 -9.47 -18.76 -14.25
N SER A 297 -8.66 -19.17 -15.23
CA SER A 297 -8.70 -18.60 -16.60
C SER A 297 -8.84 -19.74 -17.60
N GLY A 298 -9.71 -19.57 -18.61
CA GLY A 298 -9.86 -20.57 -19.65
C GLY A 298 -11.18 -20.48 -20.42
N SER A 299 -11.45 -21.53 -21.21
CA SER A 299 -12.75 -21.78 -21.81
C SER A 299 -13.77 -22.22 -20.78
N LEU A 300 -15.07 -22.19 -21.12
CA LEU A 300 -16.11 -22.64 -20.18
C LEU A 300 -15.91 -24.10 -19.69
N PRO A 301 -15.57 -25.07 -20.56
CA PRO A 301 -15.25 -26.44 -20.10
C PRO A 301 -14.10 -26.51 -19.10
N ASP A 302 -13.00 -25.75 -19.35
CA ASP A 302 -11.83 -25.73 -18.47
C ASP A 302 -12.17 -25.15 -17.10
N ILE A 303 -12.92 -24.03 -17.11
CA ILE A 303 -13.40 -23.37 -15.88
C ILE A 303 -14.28 -24.32 -15.08
N CYS A 304 -15.27 -24.97 -15.75
CA CYS A 304 -16.15 -25.95 -15.09
C CYS A 304 -15.39 -27.13 -14.50
N LEU A 305 -14.37 -27.64 -15.21
CA LEU A 305 -13.53 -28.73 -14.72
C LEU A 305 -12.78 -28.32 -13.45
N ARG A 306 -12.17 -27.13 -13.45
CA ARG A 306 -11.43 -26.62 -12.28
C ARG A 306 -12.35 -26.34 -11.09
N LEU A 307 -13.54 -25.76 -11.31
CA LEU A 307 -14.53 -25.51 -10.26
C LEU A 307 -14.97 -26.82 -9.59
N ARG A 308 -15.24 -27.88 -10.37
CA ARG A 308 -15.60 -29.20 -9.81
C ARG A 308 -14.49 -29.78 -8.95
N ALA A 309 -13.24 -29.68 -9.40
CA ALA A 309 -12.10 -30.13 -8.61
C ALA A 309 -12.00 -29.36 -7.28
N LEU A 310 -12.20 -28.04 -7.30
CA LEU A 310 -12.21 -27.22 -6.08
C LEU A 310 -13.37 -27.57 -5.14
N CYS A 311 -14.56 -27.87 -5.68
CA CYS A 311 -15.69 -28.37 -4.89
C CYS A 311 -15.35 -29.68 -4.17
N GLU A 312 -14.60 -30.58 -4.84
CA GLU A 312 -14.15 -31.86 -4.26
C GLU A 312 -13.07 -31.66 -3.18
N GLU A 313 -12.20 -30.62 -3.33
CA GLU A 313 -11.21 -30.25 -2.30
C GLU A 313 -11.89 -29.83 -0.98
N GLY A 314 -13.10 -29.26 -1.03
CA GLY A 314 -13.91 -28.89 0.13
C GLY A 314 -13.39 -27.69 0.93
N GLU A 315 -12.34 -27.00 0.46
CA GLU A 315 -11.78 -25.83 1.08
C GLU A 315 -12.61 -24.57 0.77
N ARG A 316 -12.55 -23.58 1.67
CA ARG A 316 -13.12 -22.27 1.42
C ARG A 316 -12.21 -21.48 0.51
N VAL A 317 -12.65 -21.17 -0.71
CA VAL A 317 -11.87 -20.44 -1.72
C VAL A 317 -12.71 -19.29 -2.29
N TRP A 318 -12.12 -18.10 -2.35
CA TRP A 318 -12.66 -16.98 -3.12
C TRP A 318 -12.07 -17.00 -4.52
N LEU A 319 -12.93 -16.79 -5.51
CA LEU A 319 -12.62 -17.01 -6.91
C LEU A 319 -12.78 -15.77 -7.76
N GLU A 320 -11.80 -15.53 -8.64
CA GLU A 320 -11.95 -14.72 -9.84
C GLU A 320 -11.97 -15.66 -11.06
N VAL A 321 -13.00 -15.54 -11.89
CA VAL A 321 -13.11 -16.30 -13.13
C VAL A 321 -12.83 -15.37 -14.32
N LEU A 322 -11.82 -15.69 -15.12
CA LEU A 322 -11.48 -15.00 -16.37
C LEU A 322 -11.85 -15.90 -17.54
N TYR A 323 -12.99 -15.61 -18.16
CA TYR A 323 -13.43 -16.32 -19.37
C TYR A 323 -12.65 -15.82 -20.58
N THR A 324 -11.91 -16.73 -21.23
CA THR A 324 -11.09 -16.46 -22.43
C THR A 324 -11.61 -17.18 -23.68
N GLY A 325 -12.76 -17.86 -23.57
CA GLY A 325 -13.37 -18.59 -24.69
C GLY A 325 -13.84 -17.69 -25.82
N THR A 326 -13.95 -18.25 -27.03
CA THR A 326 -14.39 -17.54 -28.24
C THR A 326 -15.90 -17.47 -28.38
N GLU A 327 -16.65 -18.31 -27.66
CA GLU A 327 -18.11 -18.36 -27.72
C GLU A 327 -18.75 -17.27 -26.87
N VAL A 328 -19.88 -16.73 -27.29
CA VAL A 328 -20.70 -15.82 -26.50
C VAL A 328 -21.58 -16.64 -25.56
N VAL A 329 -21.29 -16.58 -24.26
CA VAL A 329 -22.05 -17.26 -23.21
C VAL A 329 -22.85 -16.21 -22.46
N SER A 330 -24.14 -16.07 -22.77
CA SER A 330 -25.04 -15.05 -22.20
C SER A 330 -25.40 -15.35 -20.74
N ASP A 331 -25.40 -16.62 -20.36
CA ASP A 331 -25.77 -17.14 -19.03
C ASP A 331 -24.53 -17.60 -18.22
N LEU A 332 -23.34 -17.07 -18.53
CA LEU A 332 -22.08 -17.49 -17.91
C LEU A 332 -22.16 -17.42 -16.38
N ARG A 333 -22.67 -16.32 -15.83
CA ARG A 333 -22.79 -16.13 -14.38
C ARG A 333 -23.67 -17.19 -13.73
N GLU A 334 -24.84 -17.42 -14.28
CA GLU A 334 -25.83 -18.38 -13.76
C GLU A 334 -25.27 -19.80 -13.74
N ARG A 335 -24.62 -20.23 -14.83
CA ARG A 335 -23.99 -21.56 -14.92
C ARG A 335 -22.88 -21.76 -13.91
N LEU A 336 -22.07 -20.74 -13.68
CA LEU A 336 -20.98 -20.83 -12.73
C LEU A 336 -21.51 -20.83 -11.28
N ASP A 337 -22.50 -20.01 -10.97
CA ASP A 337 -23.13 -19.97 -9.65
C ASP A 337 -23.85 -21.30 -9.34
N GLU A 338 -24.50 -21.93 -10.32
CA GLU A 338 -25.09 -23.28 -10.18
C GLU A 338 -24.03 -24.35 -9.85
N LEU A 339 -22.85 -24.28 -10.48
CA LEU A 339 -21.79 -25.26 -10.24
C LEU A 339 -21.20 -25.17 -8.83
N VAL A 340 -21.14 -23.99 -8.25
CA VAL A 340 -20.60 -23.80 -6.90
C VAL A 340 -21.70 -23.84 -5.82
N ALA A 341 -22.96 -23.96 -6.21
CA ALA A 341 -24.08 -23.98 -5.28
C ALA A 341 -23.94 -25.09 -4.24
N GLY A 342 -24.05 -24.75 -2.97
CA GLY A 342 -23.90 -25.69 -1.86
C GLY A 342 -22.45 -26.09 -1.52
N SER A 343 -21.46 -25.53 -2.22
CA SER A 343 -20.04 -25.70 -1.87
C SER A 343 -19.53 -24.58 -0.95
N THR A 344 -18.25 -24.66 -0.57
CA THR A 344 -17.53 -23.64 0.20
C THR A 344 -16.88 -22.57 -0.69
N LEU A 345 -17.09 -22.64 -2.01
CA LEU A 345 -16.53 -21.73 -3.00
C LEU A 345 -17.41 -20.49 -3.13
N GLU A 346 -16.77 -19.35 -3.38
CA GLU A 346 -17.45 -18.07 -3.59
C GLU A 346 -16.82 -17.35 -4.79
N ILE A 347 -17.60 -17.12 -5.85
CA ILE A 347 -17.16 -16.39 -7.04
C ILE A 347 -17.38 -14.88 -6.81
N LEU A 348 -16.30 -14.16 -6.51
CA LEU A 348 -16.35 -12.72 -6.24
C LEU A 348 -16.37 -11.90 -7.53
N ARG A 349 -15.68 -12.38 -8.57
CA ARG A 349 -15.55 -11.64 -9.85
C ARG A 349 -15.58 -12.57 -11.04
N ILE A 350 -16.28 -12.16 -12.09
CA ILE A 350 -16.23 -12.78 -13.41
C ILE A 350 -15.81 -11.71 -14.42
N ARG A 351 -14.79 -11.99 -15.21
CA ARG A 351 -14.29 -11.14 -16.31
C ARG A 351 -14.44 -11.90 -17.63
N ASN A 352 -14.88 -11.22 -18.67
CA ASN A 352 -14.91 -11.74 -20.03
C ASN A 352 -13.89 -10.96 -20.86
N GLN A 353 -12.75 -11.60 -21.18
CA GLN A 353 -11.66 -10.95 -21.88
C GLN A 353 -12.04 -10.45 -23.27
N ARG A 354 -12.96 -11.14 -23.96
CA ARG A 354 -13.44 -10.74 -25.27
C ARG A 354 -14.17 -9.41 -25.24
N ILE A 355 -15.01 -9.18 -24.23
CA ILE A 355 -15.74 -7.91 -24.08
C ILE A 355 -14.73 -6.78 -23.82
N GLN A 356 -13.70 -7.03 -23.03
CA GLN A 356 -12.64 -6.05 -22.80
C GLN A 356 -11.81 -5.75 -24.06
N GLN A 357 -11.43 -6.78 -24.83
CA GLN A 357 -10.71 -6.57 -26.09
C GLN A 357 -11.56 -5.84 -27.14
N GLN A 358 -12.83 -6.19 -27.28
CA GLN A 358 -13.73 -5.47 -28.18
C GLN A 358 -13.95 -4.00 -27.78
N ALA A 359 -13.99 -3.70 -26.50
CA ALA A 359 -14.08 -2.32 -26.02
C ALA A 359 -12.79 -1.53 -26.33
N LEU A 360 -11.62 -2.16 -26.19
CA LEU A 360 -10.32 -1.56 -26.52
C LEU A 360 -10.07 -1.46 -28.04
N GLU A 361 -10.56 -2.43 -28.84
CA GLU A 361 -10.45 -2.41 -30.31
C GLU A 361 -11.39 -1.39 -30.98
N GLN A 362 -12.40 -0.92 -30.25
CA GLN A 362 -13.30 0.17 -30.72
C GLN A 362 -12.70 1.56 -30.45
N GLU A 363 -11.60 1.66 -29.72
CA GLU A 363 -10.80 2.89 -29.67
C GLU A 363 -10.05 3.04 -30.99
N LEU A 364 -10.44 4.06 -31.77
CA LEU A 364 -9.83 4.39 -33.06
C LEU A 364 -8.34 4.74 -32.84
N PRO A 365 -7.42 4.26 -33.73
CA PRO A 365 -5.97 4.31 -33.48
C PRO A 365 -5.31 5.71 -33.55
N GLU A 366 -6.05 6.78 -33.71
CA GLU A 366 -5.50 8.12 -34.00
C GLU A 366 -5.94 9.25 -33.07
N GLU A 367 -6.75 8.99 -32.03
CA GLU A 367 -7.18 10.03 -31.08
C GLU A 367 -6.67 9.70 -29.67
N THR A 368 -5.98 10.64 -29.05
CA THR A 368 -5.60 10.55 -27.63
C THR A 368 -6.72 11.09 -26.73
N LEU A 369 -6.78 10.67 -25.47
CA LEU A 369 -7.75 11.20 -24.49
C LEU A 369 -7.67 12.73 -24.32
N ASP A 370 -6.52 13.32 -24.62
CA ASP A 370 -6.30 14.77 -24.60
C ASP A 370 -7.01 15.51 -25.75
N ASP A 371 -7.43 14.80 -26.80
CA ASP A 371 -8.15 15.37 -27.96
C ASP A 371 -9.68 15.35 -27.76
N LEU A 372 -10.19 14.71 -26.70
CA LEU A 372 -11.61 14.56 -26.41
C LEU A 372 -12.02 15.44 -25.23
N ASN A 373 -13.17 16.12 -25.37
CA ASN A 373 -13.76 16.77 -24.20
C ASN A 373 -14.49 15.75 -23.29
N GLU A 374 -14.71 16.10 -22.05
CA GLU A 374 -15.27 15.24 -21.00
C GLU A 374 -16.67 14.69 -21.40
N LEU A 375 -17.47 15.46 -22.13
CA LEU A 375 -18.79 15.04 -22.62
C LEU A 375 -18.69 14.00 -23.74
N GLU A 376 -17.75 14.15 -24.66
CA GLU A 376 -17.50 13.19 -25.73
C GLU A 376 -17.02 11.84 -25.17
N VAL A 377 -16.17 11.86 -24.15
CA VAL A 377 -15.75 10.65 -23.43
C VAL A 377 -16.97 9.97 -22.81
N PHE A 378 -17.85 10.72 -22.16
CA PHE A 378 -19.05 10.17 -21.53
C PHE A 378 -20.04 9.61 -22.56
N GLU A 379 -20.27 10.30 -23.69
CA GLU A 379 -21.11 9.80 -24.80
C GLU A 379 -20.56 8.47 -25.33
N ARG A 380 -19.25 8.36 -25.54
CA ARG A 380 -18.62 7.11 -25.98
C ARG A 380 -18.78 6.00 -24.94
N CYS A 381 -18.71 6.31 -23.66
CA CYS A 381 -19.00 5.36 -22.59
C CYS A 381 -20.45 4.84 -22.66
N LEU A 382 -21.44 5.72 -22.89
CA LEU A 382 -22.84 5.31 -23.06
C LEU A 382 -23.02 4.37 -24.24
N GLN A 383 -22.36 4.64 -25.39
CA GLN A 383 -22.36 3.79 -26.53
C GLN A 383 -21.68 2.44 -26.30
N ALA A 384 -20.49 2.44 -25.69
CA ALA A 384 -19.72 1.23 -25.37
C ALA A 384 -20.48 0.29 -24.42
N HIS A 385 -21.26 0.86 -23.49
CA HIS A 385 -22.10 0.09 -22.57
C HIS A 385 -23.50 -0.21 -23.09
N GLN A 386 -23.79 0.10 -24.39
CA GLN A 386 -25.08 -0.15 -25.05
C GLN A 386 -26.27 0.39 -24.24
N VAL A 387 -26.12 1.55 -23.64
CA VAL A 387 -27.19 2.23 -22.91
C VAL A 387 -28.29 2.61 -23.95
N PRO A 388 -29.57 2.34 -23.68
CA PRO A 388 -30.64 2.69 -24.59
C PRO A 388 -30.64 4.19 -24.92
N GLU A 389 -30.79 4.55 -26.21
CA GLU A 389 -30.78 5.94 -26.66
C GLU A 389 -31.81 6.82 -25.92
N SER A 390 -32.93 6.23 -25.50
CA SER A 390 -33.96 6.92 -24.71
C SER A 390 -33.49 7.42 -23.35
N GLN A 391 -32.35 6.93 -22.82
CA GLN A 391 -31.76 7.33 -21.56
C GLN A 391 -30.55 8.27 -21.72
N HIS A 392 -30.03 8.44 -22.95
CA HIS A 392 -28.83 9.24 -23.21
C HIS A 392 -28.99 10.70 -22.77
N ASP A 393 -30.11 11.35 -23.13
CA ASP A 393 -30.34 12.76 -22.80
C ASP A 393 -30.40 13.03 -21.31
N GLU A 394 -31.03 12.15 -20.56
CA GLU A 394 -31.12 12.27 -19.08
C GLU A 394 -29.77 12.07 -18.40
N LEU A 395 -29.01 11.07 -18.85
CA LEU A 395 -27.67 10.78 -18.32
C LEU A 395 -26.66 11.87 -18.66
N LEU A 396 -26.69 12.39 -19.90
CA LEU A 396 -25.86 13.52 -20.33
C LEU A 396 -26.20 14.80 -19.56
N HIS A 397 -27.50 15.06 -19.31
CA HIS A 397 -27.90 16.20 -18.50
C HIS A 397 -27.37 16.07 -17.05
N SER A 398 -27.51 14.91 -16.43
CA SER A 398 -27.01 14.65 -15.08
C SER A 398 -25.48 14.76 -15.01
N TYR A 399 -24.77 14.27 -16.03
CA TYR A 399 -23.32 14.35 -16.11
C TYR A 399 -22.83 15.81 -16.23
N ARG A 400 -23.50 16.63 -17.06
CA ARG A 400 -23.23 18.08 -17.16
C ARG A 400 -23.39 18.79 -15.82
N GLN A 401 -24.46 18.48 -15.07
CA GLN A 401 -24.66 19.06 -13.73
C GLN A 401 -23.53 18.71 -12.77
N VAL A 402 -22.97 17.49 -12.85
CA VAL A 402 -21.82 17.09 -12.05
C VAL A 402 -20.56 17.87 -12.46
N LEU A 403 -20.28 18.00 -13.75
CA LEU A 403 -19.16 18.78 -14.27
C LEU A 403 -19.25 20.26 -13.85
N ASP A 404 -20.42 20.88 -14.03
CA ASP A 404 -20.67 22.27 -13.63
C ASP A 404 -20.47 22.45 -12.11
N SER A 405 -20.84 21.46 -11.30
CA SER A 405 -20.64 21.49 -9.85
C SER A 405 -19.16 21.34 -9.45
N LEU A 406 -18.37 20.64 -10.22
CA LEU A 406 -16.93 20.49 -10.01
C LEU A 406 -16.19 21.77 -10.42
N HIS A 407 -16.46 22.29 -11.61
CA HIS A 407 -15.87 23.55 -12.09
C HIS A 407 -16.32 24.76 -11.28
N GLY A 408 -17.57 24.80 -10.80
CA GLY A 408 -18.08 25.85 -9.94
C GLY A 408 -17.48 25.87 -8.53
N ARG A 409 -16.97 24.74 -8.03
CA ARG A 409 -16.22 24.69 -6.76
C ARG A 409 -14.80 25.21 -6.90
N ASP A 410 -14.15 25.02 -8.04
CA ASP A 410 -12.82 25.57 -8.31
C ASP A 410 -12.85 27.11 -8.46
N ALA A 411 -13.88 27.66 -9.10
CA ALA A 411 -14.06 29.11 -9.22
C ALA A 411 -14.32 29.81 -7.87
N MET A 412 -14.93 29.13 -6.91
CA MET A 412 -15.13 29.67 -5.55
C MET A 412 -13.90 29.55 -4.64
N ALA A 413 -12.91 28.72 -5.00
CA ALA A 413 -11.66 28.60 -4.27
C ALA A 413 -10.66 29.73 -4.57
N GLU A 414 -10.76 30.37 -5.75
CA GLU A 414 -9.91 31.51 -6.14
C GLU A 414 -10.35 32.82 -5.51
N ASP A 415 -11.63 33.02 -5.17
CA ASP A 415 -12.16 34.27 -4.60
C ASP A 415 -11.97 34.40 -3.06
N ALA A 416 -11.53 33.36 -2.36
CA ALA A 416 -11.30 33.42 -0.90
C ALA A 416 -9.89 33.90 -0.51
N GLY A 417 -9.01 34.20 -1.47
CA GLY A 417 -7.61 34.63 -1.25
C GLY A 417 -7.35 36.15 -1.33
N GLY A 418 -8.36 36.96 -1.51
CA GLY A 418 -8.20 38.39 -1.76
C GLY A 418 -8.98 39.30 -0.83
N GLN A 419 -8.74 39.26 0.49
CA GLN A 419 -8.98 40.40 1.43
C GLN A 419 -8.57 39.99 2.86
N ALA A 420 -7.32 40.30 3.25
CA ALA A 420 -6.96 40.81 4.59
C ALA A 420 -5.44 41.09 4.62
#